data_2ca63dee9ed9829b095b41f3a4f2b56f
#
_entry.id   2ca63dee9ed9829b095b41f3a4f2b56f
#
_cell.length_a   1.000
_cell.length_b   1.000
_cell.length_c   1.000
_cell.angle_alpha   90.00
_cell.angle_beta   90.00
_cell.angle_gamma   90.00
#
_symmetry.space_group_name_H-M   'P 1'
#
loop_
_entity.id
_entity.type
_entity.pdbx_description
1 polymer ?
#
loop_
_entity_poly.entity_id
_entity_poly.type
_entity_poly.pdbx_seq_one_letter_code
_entity_poly.pdbx_strand_id
1 'polypeptide(L)'
;DGTLKISNDTDNDKVEHLLEKLYECGYETENDENIDIADTNKDFESETIGCSIGLPISKLSDKPCNDKIIANLKAIIAGKMTLFQKAVGTDKELKVEWNKDEIWFDWFDSVIPNEKLGLYISLFKALYQMAEKAVRVNTKDKPVDNEKFAMRTFLNRIGLSGIEYKPLRKELMRNLSGDGAFRYGRPERCK
;
A
#
# COMPACT_ATOMS: atom_id res chain seq x y z
N ASP A 1 -15.48 -18.26 4.40
CA ASP A 1 -16.31 -18.07 3.21
C ASP A 1 -16.00 -16.67 2.68
N GLY A 2 -15.39 -16.58 1.49
CA GLY A 2 -15.06 -15.33 0.82
C GLY A 2 -16.04 -15.09 -0.32
N THR A 3 -16.92 -14.10 -0.19
CA THR A 3 -17.82 -13.69 -1.26
C THR A 3 -17.18 -12.57 -2.06
N LEU A 4 -17.01 -12.77 -3.37
CA LEU A 4 -16.55 -11.73 -4.30
C LEU A 4 -17.77 -10.96 -4.79
N LYS A 5 -17.81 -9.63 -4.59
CA LYS A 5 -18.83 -8.75 -5.15
C LYS A 5 -18.23 -7.97 -6.31
N ILE A 6 -18.82 -8.08 -7.48
CA ILE A 6 -18.44 -7.34 -8.68
C ILE A 6 -19.38 -6.15 -8.80
N SER A 7 -18.85 -4.95 -9.03
CA SER A 7 -19.65 -3.74 -9.25
C SER A 7 -20.34 -3.79 -10.61
N ASN A 8 -21.56 -3.26 -10.70
CA ASN A 8 -22.35 -3.22 -11.93
C ASN A 8 -21.72 -2.36 -13.06
N ASP A 9 -20.66 -1.60 -12.75
CA ASP A 9 -19.93 -0.77 -13.73
C ASP A 9 -18.69 -1.47 -14.31
N THR A 10 -18.53 -2.78 -14.10
CA THR A 10 -17.35 -3.52 -14.59
C THR A 10 -17.60 -4.02 -16.01
N ASP A 11 -16.64 -3.79 -16.92
CA ASP A 11 -16.65 -4.21 -18.31
C ASP A 11 -16.90 -5.73 -18.43
N ASN A 12 -17.89 -6.14 -19.27
CA ASN A 12 -18.32 -7.52 -19.40
C ASN A 12 -17.19 -8.47 -19.82
N ASP A 13 -16.28 -8.04 -20.71
CA ASP A 13 -15.15 -8.88 -21.15
C ASP A 13 -14.18 -9.19 -20.01
N LYS A 14 -14.02 -8.24 -19.08
CA LYS A 14 -13.18 -8.42 -17.88
C LYS A 14 -13.86 -9.28 -16.83
N VAL A 15 -15.19 -9.19 -16.72
CA VAL A 15 -15.99 -10.04 -15.84
C VAL A 15 -15.93 -11.49 -16.33
N GLU A 16 -16.10 -11.71 -17.63
CA GLU A 16 -16.03 -13.04 -18.24
C GLU A 16 -14.66 -13.69 -18.05
N HIS A 17 -13.58 -12.95 -18.30
CA HIS A 17 -12.21 -13.43 -18.07
C HIS A 17 -11.90 -13.71 -16.59
N LEU A 18 -12.47 -12.91 -15.68
CA LEU A 18 -12.35 -13.14 -14.25
C LEU A 18 -13.11 -14.39 -13.80
N LEU A 19 -14.34 -14.59 -14.32
CA LEU A 19 -15.17 -15.76 -14.05
C LEU A 19 -14.51 -17.04 -14.57
N GLU A 20 -13.93 -17.01 -15.77
CA GLU A 20 -13.18 -18.12 -16.34
C GLU A 20 -11.99 -18.52 -15.45
N LYS A 21 -11.21 -17.54 -14.98
CA LYS A 21 -10.12 -17.80 -14.04
C LYS A 21 -10.58 -18.30 -12.67
N LEU A 22 -11.70 -17.83 -12.17
CA LEU A 22 -12.27 -18.32 -10.91
C LEU A 22 -12.74 -19.76 -11.05
N TYR A 23 -13.37 -20.10 -12.20
CA TYR A 23 -13.79 -21.47 -12.52
C TYR A 23 -12.59 -22.42 -12.62
N GLU A 24 -11.48 -22.00 -13.27
CA GLU A 24 -10.22 -22.77 -13.30
C GLU A 24 -9.63 -23.00 -11.91
N CYS A 25 -9.88 -22.08 -10.95
CA CYS A 25 -9.47 -22.21 -9.57
C CYS A 25 -10.43 -23.00 -8.67
N GLY A 26 -11.52 -23.56 -9.26
CA GLY A 26 -12.49 -24.42 -8.55
C GLY A 26 -13.56 -23.67 -7.75
N TYR A 27 -13.85 -22.42 -8.08
CA TYR A 27 -14.96 -21.67 -7.50
C TYR A 27 -16.22 -21.85 -8.37
N GLU A 28 -17.36 -22.14 -7.72
CA GLU A 28 -18.67 -22.21 -8.37
C GLU A 28 -19.37 -20.85 -8.29
N THR A 29 -20.01 -20.43 -9.39
CA THR A 29 -20.82 -19.22 -9.43
C THR A 29 -22.28 -19.58 -9.17
N GLU A 30 -22.92 -18.97 -8.16
CA GLU A 30 -24.38 -19.01 -8.02
C GLU A 30 -24.99 -18.07 -9.09
N ASN A 31 -25.66 -18.63 -10.09
CA ASN A 31 -26.36 -17.88 -11.12
C ASN A 31 -27.67 -17.33 -10.55
N ASP A 32 -27.72 -16.03 -10.24
CA ASP A 32 -28.97 -15.29 -10.20
C ASP A 32 -29.36 -14.92 -11.64
N GLU A 33 -30.41 -15.56 -12.17
CA GLU A 33 -31.00 -15.24 -13.45
C GLU A 33 -31.59 -13.83 -13.45
N ASN A 34 -31.03 -12.98 -14.29
CA ASN A 34 -31.50 -11.74 -14.90
C ASN A 34 -30.48 -10.60 -14.83
N ILE A 35 -29.63 -10.54 -15.85
CA ILE A 35 -28.93 -9.29 -16.20
C ILE A 35 -29.41 -8.91 -17.61
N ASP A 36 -30.31 -7.93 -17.67
CA ASP A 36 -30.68 -7.26 -18.94
C ASP A 36 -29.47 -6.38 -19.37
N ILE A 37 -28.84 -6.76 -20.47
CA ILE A 37 -27.74 -6.01 -21.09
C ILE A 37 -28.36 -4.90 -21.95
N ALA A 38 -28.41 -3.68 -21.42
CA ALA A 38 -28.70 -2.49 -22.21
C ALA A 38 -27.41 -1.79 -22.63
N ASP A 39 -27.23 -1.76 -23.94
CA ASP A 39 -26.20 -1.11 -24.72
C ASP A 39 -25.96 0.36 -24.31
N THR A 40 -24.75 0.69 -23.83
CA THR A 40 -24.27 2.08 -23.79
C THR A 40 -22.77 2.14 -24.06
N ASN A 41 -22.44 2.36 -25.34
CA ASN A 41 -21.14 2.90 -25.76
C ASN A 41 -20.92 4.27 -25.11
N LYS A 42 -20.04 4.37 -24.12
CA LYS A 42 -19.47 5.62 -23.64
C LYS A 42 -17.95 5.46 -23.60
N ASP A 43 -17.28 6.42 -24.22
CA ASP A 43 -15.83 6.55 -24.31
C ASP A 43 -15.21 6.36 -22.92
N PHE A 44 -14.46 5.27 -22.75
CA PHE A 44 -13.78 4.91 -21.52
C PHE A 44 -12.38 5.54 -21.54
N GLU A 45 -12.23 6.69 -20.89
CA GLU A 45 -10.92 7.10 -20.41
C GLU A 45 -10.44 6.01 -19.45
N SER A 46 -9.25 5.46 -19.67
CA SER A 46 -8.69 4.37 -18.87
C SER A 46 -8.47 4.84 -17.44
N GLU A 47 -9.48 4.72 -16.59
CA GLU A 47 -9.30 4.83 -15.16
C GLU A 47 -8.36 3.71 -14.71
N THR A 48 -7.18 4.07 -14.27
CA THR A 48 -6.23 3.16 -13.64
C THR A 48 -6.93 2.56 -12.41
N ILE A 49 -7.26 1.26 -12.49
CA ILE A 49 -7.87 0.54 -11.36
C ILE A 49 -6.84 0.49 -10.24
N GLY A 50 -6.95 1.43 -9.30
CA GLY A 50 -6.10 1.48 -8.12
C GLY A 50 -6.35 0.26 -7.23
N CYS A 51 -5.31 -0.21 -6.54
CA CYS A 51 -5.41 -1.28 -5.56
C CYS A 51 -5.23 -0.72 -4.15
N SER A 52 -6.18 -1.00 -3.26
CA SER A 52 -6.07 -0.68 -1.83
C SER A 52 -5.90 -1.94 -0.99
N ILE A 53 -5.10 -1.84 0.08
CA ILE A 53 -4.93 -2.93 1.05
C ILE A 53 -5.73 -2.59 2.30
N GLY A 54 -6.77 -3.38 2.58
CA GLY A 54 -7.56 -3.34 3.81
C GLY A 54 -6.97 -4.24 4.89
N LEU A 55 -6.86 -3.72 6.12
CA LEU A 55 -6.36 -4.48 7.27
C LEU A 55 -7.32 -4.36 8.45
N PRO A 56 -7.71 -5.49 9.07
CA PRO A 56 -8.47 -5.46 10.32
C PRO A 56 -7.64 -4.80 11.43
N ILE A 57 -8.23 -3.81 12.12
CA ILE A 57 -7.57 -3.07 13.21
C ILE A 57 -7.11 -4.02 14.32
N SER A 58 -7.90 -5.06 14.60
CA SER A 58 -7.58 -6.11 15.59
C SER A 58 -6.27 -6.86 15.31
N LYS A 59 -5.80 -6.89 14.05
CA LYS A 59 -4.51 -7.49 13.67
C LYS A 59 -3.34 -6.49 13.74
N LEU A 60 -3.63 -5.20 13.88
CA LEU A 60 -2.62 -4.14 13.95
C LEU A 60 -2.22 -3.84 15.39
N SER A 61 -3.18 -3.81 16.31
CA SER A 61 -2.98 -3.53 17.73
C SER A 61 -4.09 -4.14 18.59
N ASP A 62 -3.78 -4.47 19.85
CA ASP A 62 -4.74 -4.91 20.86
C ASP A 62 -5.55 -3.74 21.44
N LYS A 63 -5.16 -2.51 21.12
CA LYS A 63 -5.84 -1.30 21.59
C LYS A 63 -6.87 -0.81 20.57
N PRO A 64 -7.98 -0.22 21.05
CA PRO A 64 -8.97 0.36 20.18
C PRO A 64 -8.36 1.51 19.34
N CYS A 65 -8.70 1.52 18.06
CA CYS A 65 -8.34 2.63 17.19
C CYS A 65 -9.12 3.89 17.60
N ASN A 66 -8.48 5.04 17.48
CA ASN A 66 -9.11 6.34 17.73
C ASN A 66 -8.61 7.38 16.72
N ASP A 67 -9.33 8.50 16.62
CA ASP A 67 -9.03 9.59 15.69
C ASP A 67 -7.60 10.12 15.80
N LYS A 68 -7.02 10.10 17.02
CA LYS A 68 -5.65 10.54 17.25
C LYS A 68 -4.63 9.62 16.57
N ILE A 69 -4.83 8.31 16.63
CA ILE A 69 -3.94 7.34 15.98
C ILE A 69 -3.99 7.54 14.46
N ILE A 70 -5.19 7.71 13.91
CA ILE A 70 -5.38 7.96 12.48
C ILE A 70 -4.77 9.30 12.06
N ALA A 71 -4.97 10.36 12.82
CA ALA A 71 -4.35 11.66 12.56
C ALA A 71 -2.82 11.57 12.57
N ASN A 72 -2.24 10.86 13.55
CA ASN A 72 -0.81 10.60 13.61
C ASN A 72 -0.32 9.78 12.40
N LEU A 73 -1.06 8.74 11.99
CA LEU A 73 -0.71 7.92 10.85
C LEU A 73 -0.69 8.73 9.55
N LYS A 74 -1.76 9.51 9.31
CA LYS A 74 -1.83 10.43 8.16
C LYS A 74 -0.69 11.45 8.19
N ALA A 75 -0.36 11.99 9.36
CA ALA A 75 0.74 12.94 9.54
C ALA A 75 2.13 12.30 9.27
N ILE A 76 2.35 11.04 9.69
CA ILE A 76 3.59 10.29 9.39
C ILE A 76 3.75 10.10 7.88
N ILE A 77 2.68 9.70 7.21
CA ILE A 77 2.67 9.48 5.75
C ILE A 77 2.91 10.81 5.03
N ALA A 78 2.17 11.87 5.38
CA ALA A 78 2.33 13.21 4.81
C ALA A 78 3.76 13.75 4.96
N GLY A 79 4.39 13.55 6.13
CA GLY A 79 5.77 13.98 6.38
C GLY A 79 6.84 13.22 5.61
N LYS A 80 6.46 12.22 4.79
CA LYS A 80 7.33 11.41 3.91
C LYS A 80 6.65 11.03 2.59
N MET A 81 5.70 11.83 2.17
CA MET A 81 4.85 11.57 1.01
C MET A 81 5.69 11.26 -0.23
N THR A 82 6.60 12.18 -0.61
CA THR A 82 7.46 12.04 -1.79
C THR A 82 8.32 10.78 -1.73
N LEU A 83 8.85 10.44 -0.54
CA LEU A 83 9.70 9.27 -0.37
C LEU A 83 8.91 7.96 -0.52
N PHE A 84 7.69 7.89 0.03
CA PHE A 84 6.83 6.72 -0.11
C PHE A 84 6.27 6.58 -1.52
N GLN A 85 5.83 7.67 -2.16
CA GLN A 85 5.38 7.66 -3.56
C GLN A 85 6.44 7.06 -4.47
N LYS A 86 7.68 7.54 -4.41
CA LYS A 86 8.80 6.99 -5.17
C LYS A 86 9.08 5.53 -4.82
N ALA A 87 9.05 5.15 -3.54
CA ALA A 87 9.32 3.79 -3.11
C ALA A 87 8.29 2.79 -3.66
N VAL A 88 7.01 3.16 -3.65
CA VAL A 88 5.89 2.35 -4.17
C VAL A 88 5.84 2.43 -5.71
N GLY A 89 6.27 3.54 -6.29
CA GLY A 89 6.24 3.79 -7.74
C GLY A 89 4.90 4.35 -8.21
N THR A 90 4.31 5.26 -7.44
CA THR A 90 3.05 5.95 -7.76
C THR A 90 3.23 7.45 -7.66
N ASP A 91 2.47 8.21 -8.44
CA ASP A 91 2.42 9.67 -8.37
C ASP A 91 1.16 10.17 -7.66
N LYS A 92 0.22 9.26 -7.32
CA LYS A 92 -1.01 9.62 -6.62
C LYS A 92 -0.75 9.94 -5.14
N GLU A 93 -1.67 10.68 -4.54
CA GLU A 93 -1.68 10.90 -3.10
C GLU A 93 -1.91 9.58 -2.34
N LEU A 94 -1.06 9.29 -1.36
CA LEU A 94 -1.15 8.09 -0.55
C LEU A 94 -2.22 8.25 0.54
N LYS A 95 -3.44 7.83 0.22
CA LYS A 95 -4.59 7.97 1.11
C LYS A 95 -4.68 6.84 2.12
N VAL A 96 -5.25 7.19 3.28
CA VAL A 96 -5.62 6.24 4.33
C VAL A 96 -7.06 6.51 4.71
N GLU A 97 -7.88 5.50 4.54
CA GLU A 97 -9.28 5.49 4.95
C GLU A 97 -9.47 4.50 6.09
N TRP A 98 -10.48 4.69 6.90
CA TRP A 98 -10.74 3.80 8.02
C TRP A 98 -12.21 3.83 8.45
N ASN A 99 -12.63 2.73 9.05
CA ASN A 99 -13.87 2.61 9.80
C ASN A 99 -13.57 2.02 11.19
N LYS A 100 -14.60 1.59 11.92
CA LYS A 100 -14.43 1.04 13.28
C LYS A 100 -13.59 -0.24 13.32
N ASP A 101 -13.62 -1.04 12.26
CA ASP A 101 -13.07 -2.39 12.23
C ASP A 101 -11.84 -2.54 11.34
N GLU A 102 -11.72 -1.70 10.31
CA GLU A 102 -10.71 -1.83 9.26
C GLU A 102 -10.09 -0.50 8.88
N ILE A 103 -8.88 -0.58 8.35
CA ILE A 103 -8.13 0.53 7.79
C ILE A 103 -7.64 0.16 6.39
N TRP A 104 -7.80 1.06 5.43
CA TRP A 104 -7.40 0.87 4.02
C TRP A 104 -6.29 1.84 3.63
N PHE A 105 -5.31 1.28 2.90
CA PHE A 105 -4.19 2.02 2.32
C PHE A 105 -4.35 2.01 0.80
N ASP A 106 -4.79 3.13 0.24
CA ASP A 106 -4.93 3.33 -1.20
C ASP A 106 -3.63 3.89 -1.79
N TRP A 107 -2.65 3.00 -1.99
CA TRP A 107 -1.28 3.36 -2.35
C TRP A 107 -0.84 2.86 -3.71
N PHE A 108 -1.61 2.01 -4.38
CA PHE A 108 -1.14 1.29 -5.55
C PHE A 108 -2.02 1.58 -6.77
N ASP A 109 -1.38 1.79 -7.91
CA ASP A 109 -2.04 2.05 -9.19
C ASP A 109 -2.42 0.77 -9.93
N SER A 110 -1.96 -0.38 -9.44
CA SER A 110 -2.22 -1.68 -10.02
C SER A 110 -2.27 -2.78 -8.95
N VAL A 111 -2.80 -3.94 -9.32
CA VAL A 111 -2.86 -5.11 -8.43
C VAL A 111 -1.46 -5.53 -7.98
N ILE A 112 -1.31 -5.78 -6.69
CA ILE A 112 -0.05 -6.18 -6.08
C ILE A 112 0.09 -7.70 -6.18
N PRO A 113 1.24 -8.22 -6.65
CA PRO A 113 1.50 -9.66 -6.60
C PRO A 113 1.42 -10.21 -5.16
N ASN A 114 0.81 -11.39 -4.99
CA ASN A 114 0.63 -12.03 -3.69
C ASN A 114 1.93 -12.14 -2.88
N GLU A 115 3.05 -12.37 -3.55
CA GLU A 115 4.39 -12.45 -2.93
C GLU A 115 4.79 -11.15 -2.21
N LYS A 116 4.30 -10.00 -2.68
CA LYS A 116 4.62 -8.68 -2.11
C LYS A 116 3.59 -8.21 -1.07
N LEU A 117 2.39 -8.79 -1.08
CA LEU A 117 1.31 -8.37 -0.18
C LEU A 117 1.74 -8.44 1.29
N GLY A 118 2.37 -9.56 1.72
CA GLY A 118 2.87 -9.73 3.07
C GLY A 118 3.94 -8.70 3.49
N LEU A 119 4.73 -8.22 2.51
CA LEU A 119 5.73 -7.18 2.76
C LEU A 119 5.06 -5.83 3.09
N TYR A 120 4.06 -5.43 2.29
CA TYR A 120 3.32 -4.19 2.53
C TYR A 120 2.46 -4.25 3.79
N ILE A 121 1.85 -5.40 4.11
CA ILE A 121 1.15 -5.61 5.38
C ILE A 121 2.09 -5.36 6.56
N SER A 122 3.32 -5.85 6.51
CA SER A 122 4.34 -5.63 7.56
C SER A 122 4.70 -4.15 7.70
N LEU A 123 4.80 -3.42 6.58
CA LEU A 123 5.02 -1.98 6.55
C LEU A 123 3.87 -1.23 7.22
N PHE A 124 2.64 -1.50 6.81
CA PHE A 124 1.44 -0.82 7.32
C PHE A 124 1.22 -1.10 8.81
N LYS A 125 1.47 -2.33 9.25
CA LYS A 125 1.45 -2.67 10.68
C LYS A 125 2.48 -1.84 11.47
N ALA A 126 3.71 -1.73 11.00
CA ALA A 126 4.75 -0.95 11.67
C ALA A 126 4.44 0.56 11.66
N LEU A 127 3.86 1.10 10.57
CA LEU A 127 3.39 2.48 10.51
C LEU A 127 2.27 2.76 11.52
N TYR A 128 1.30 1.86 11.62
CA TYR A 128 0.21 1.97 12.58
C TYR A 128 0.74 1.95 14.02
N GLN A 129 1.63 1.01 14.35
CA GLN A 129 2.25 0.91 15.68
C GLN A 129 3.10 2.14 16.03
N MET A 130 3.76 2.75 15.03
CA MET A 130 4.45 4.02 15.23
C MET A 130 3.46 5.14 15.52
N ALA A 131 2.34 5.22 14.79
CA ALA A 131 1.29 6.22 14.99
C ALA A 131 0.63 6.11 16.36
N GLU A 132 0.41 4.89 16.84
CA GLU A 132 -0.13 4.61 18.18
C GLU A 132 0.78 5.14 19.30
N LYS A 133 2.09 4.99 19.15
CA LYS A 133 3.08 5.43 20.15
C LYS A 133 3.45 6.91 20.03
N ALA A 134 3.10 7.54 18.90
CA ALA A 134 3.52 8.91 18.62
C ALA A 134 2.76 9.94 19.48
N VAL A 135 3.51 10.80 20.18
CA VAL A 135 2.96 11.95 20.92
C VAL A 135 2.88 13.18 20.00
N ARG A 136 3.91 13.37 19.17
CA ARG A 136 4.01 14.46 18.18
C ARG A 136 4.55 13.91 16.87
N VAL A 137 3.98 14.36 15.76
CA VAL A 137 4.37 13.96 14.41
C VAL A 137 4.68 15.21 13.58
N ASN A 138 5.75 15.17 12.80
CA ASN A 138 6.07 16.22 11.85
C ASN A 138 5.40 15.90 10.51
N THR A 139 4.56 16.81 10.04
CA THR A 139 3.78 16.68 8.78
C THR A 139 4.53 17.24 7.57
N LYS A 140 5.65 17.98 7.79
CA LYS A 140 6.38 18.60 6.68
C LYS A 140 7.21 17.57 5.95
N ASP A 141 6.87 17.32 4.70
CA ASP A 141 7.73 16.57 3.79
C ASP A 141 8.95 17.43 3.44
N LYS A 142 10.14 16.86 3.60
CA LYS A 142 11.39 17.53 3.33
C LYS A 142 12.09 16.84 2.18
N PRO A 143 12.60 17.59 1.20
CA PRO A 143 13.43 17.01 0.16
C PRO A 143 14.62 16.28 0.78
N VAL A 144 14.98 15.16 0.20
CA VAL A 144 16.03 14.27 0.69
C VAL A 144 17.01 13.97 -0.43
N ASP A 145 18.28 14.34 -0.25
CA ASP A 145 19.32 14.12 -1.25
C ASP A 145 19.66 12.64 -1.45
N ASN A 146 19.62 11.86 -0.35
CA ASN A 146 19.90 10.42 -0.36
C ASN A 146 18.67 9.65 0.13
N GLU A 147 17.80 9.29 -0.82
CA GLU A 147 16.50 8.66 -0.56
C GLU A 147 16.65 7.26 0.05
N LYS A 148 17.59 6.45 -0.45
CA LYS A 148 17.85 5.10 0.10
C LYS A 148 18.30 5.17 1.55
N PHE A 149 19.18 6.10 1.89
CA PHE A 149 19.62 6.28 3.28
C PHE A 149 18.48 6.74 4.19
N ALA A 150 17.67 7.69 3.71
CA ALA A 150 16.52 8.19 4.46
C ALA A 150 15.46 7.09 4.68
N MET A 151 15.14 6.31 3.65
CA MET A 151 14.20 5.18 3.76
C MET A 151 14.74 4.13 4.73
N ARG A 152 16.00 3.72 4.60
CA ARG A 152 16.62 2.76 5.52
C ARG A 152 16.57 3.22 6.97
N THR A 153 16.91 4.48 7.21
CA THR A 153 16.89 5.09 8.55
C THR A 153 15.47 5.10 9.12
N PHE A 154 14.50 5.43 8.29
CA PHE A 154 13.09 5.42 8.68
C PHE A 154 12.61 4.00 9.01
N LEU A 155 12.87 3.01 8.15
CA LEU A 155 12.48 1.62 8.38
C LEU A 155 13.10 1.04 9.66
N ASN A 156 14.38 1.36 9.93
CA ASN A 156 15.02 0.98 11.20
C ASN A 156 14.31 1.61 12.41
N ARG A 157 13.89 2.89 12.31
CA ARG A 157 13.18 3.58 13.38
C ARG A 157 11.82 2.96 13.70
N ILE A 158 11.11 2.42 12.71
CA ILE A 158 9.82 1.76 12.89
C ILE A 158 9.94 0.26 13.19
N GLY A 159 11.17 -0.24 13.42
CA GLY A 159 11.41 -1.63 13.82
C GLY A 159 11.57 -2.64 12.68
N LEU A 160 11.64 -2.18 11.42
CA LEU A 160 11.79 -3.04 10.24
C LEU A 160 13.27 -3.24 9.83
N SER A 161 14.15 -3.47 10.84
CA SER A 161 15.60 -3.63 10.64
C SER A 161 16.05 -5.09 10.55
N GLY A 162 15.28 -6.04 11.07
CA GLY A 162 15.59 -7.47 11.14
C GLY A 162 15.85 -8.10 9.78
N ILE A 163 16.44 -9.31 9.80
CA ILE A 163 16.76 -10.06 8.57
C ILE A 163 15.49 -10.48 7.82
N GLU A 164 14.42 -10.74 8.54
CA GLU A 164 13.07 -11.06 8.05
C GLU A 164 12.49 -9.96 7.16
N TYR A 165 12.85 -8.69 7.44
CA TYR A 165 12.38 -7.53 6.65
C TYR A 165 13.33 -7.14 5.50
N LYS A 166 14.38 -7.94 5.25
CA LYS A 166 15.30 -7.68 4.13
C LYS A 166 14.59 -7.62 2.77
N PRO A 167 13.63 -8.53 2.44
CA PRO A 167 12.86 -8.43 1.20
C PRO A 167 12.07 -7.13 1.09
N LEU A 168 11.38 -6.71 2.16
CA LEU A 168 10.64 -5.45 2.23
C LEU A 168 11.56 -4.25 1.96
N ARG A 169 12.70 -4.19 2.66
CA ARG A 169 13.67 -3.10 2.45
C ARG A 169 14.21 -3.06 1.02
N LYS A 170 14.46 -4.22 0.41
CA LYS A 170 14.91 -4.31 -0.99
C LYS A 170 13.83 -3.78 -1.93
N GLU A 171 12.56 -4.15 -1.71
CA GLU A 171 11.44 -3.69 -2.53
C GLU A 171 11.26 -2.17 -2.44
N LEU A 172 11.16 -1.61 -1.22
CA LEU A 172 10.95 -0.18 -1.01
C LEU A 172 12.13 0.69 -1.47
N MET A 173 13.35 0.15 -1.50
CA MET A 173 14.53 0.89 -1.97
C MET A 173 14.80 0.74 -3.48
N ARG A 174 14.02 -0.06 -4.19
CA ARG A 174 14.26 -0.36 -5.60
C ARG A 174 14.21 0.91 -6.48
N ASN A 175 13.22 1.74 -6.27
CA ASN A 175 12.94 2.94 -7.07
C ASN A 175 13.61 4.22 -6.50
N LEU A 176 14.31 4.11 -5.37
CA LEU A 176 14.93 5.26 -4.70
C LEU A 176 16.35 5.48 -5.18
N SER A 177 16.80 6.74 -5.14
CA SER A 177 18.16 7.16 -5.48
C SER A 177 19.12 7.14 -4.29
N GLY A 178 20.42 7.16 -4.57
CA GLY A 178 21.47 7.29 -3.57
C GLY A 178 22.01 5.95 -3.03
N ASP A 179 22.74 6.01 -1.92
CA ASP A 179 23.39 4.88 -1.24
C ASP A 179 22.73 4.60 0.11
N GLY A 180 22.28 3.35 0.32
CA GLY A 180 21.62 2.96 1.57
C GLY A 180 22.58 2.85 2.78
N ALA A 181 23.89 2.77 2.56
CA ALA A 181 24.88 2.60 3.62
C ALA A 181 25.48 3.93 4.10
N PHE A 182 25.69 4.88 3.18
CA PHE A 182 26.39 6.12 3.44
C PHE A 182 25.49 7.33 3.21
N ARG A 183 25.37 8.20 4.21
CA ARG A 183 24.51 9.39 4.13
C ARG A 183 24.94 10.37 3.02
N TYR A 184 26.24 10.54 2.84
CA TYR A 184 26.85 11.48 1.88
C TYR A 184 27.46 10.79 0.67
N GLY A 185 27.00 9.58 0.35
CA GLY A 185 27.62 8.73 -0.68
C GLY A 185 28.83 7.95 -0.16
N ARG A 186 29.29 6.98 -0.98
CA ARG A 186 30.44 6.13 -0.61
C ARG A 186 31.70 7.00 -0.67
N PRO A 187 32.53 7.03 0.41
CA PRO A 187 33.82 7.73 0.36
C PRO A 187 34.70 7.12 -0.73
N GLU A 188 35.36 7.99 -1.50
CA GLU A 188 36.38 7.56 -2.46
C GLU A 188 37.49 6.84 -1.70
N ARG A 189 37.83 5.60 -2.14
CA ARG A 189 38.99 4.91 -1.61
C ARG A 189 40.23 5.65 -2.12
N CYS A 190 40.94 6.31 -1.23
CA CYS A 190 42.30 6.75 -1.55
C CYS A 190 43.11 5.52 -1.99
N LYS A 191 43.60 5.57 -3.25
CA LYS A 191 44.53 4.59 -3.80
C LYS A 191 45.93 4.81 -3.24
#